data_92d9cc79cf2c61cefef17ad0589006ac
#
_entry.id   92d9cc79cf2c61cefef17ad0589006ac
#
_cell.length_a   1.000
_cell.length_b   1.000
_cell.length_c   1.000
_cell.angle_alpha   90.00
_cell.angle_beta   90.00
_cell.angle_gamma   90.00
#
_symmetry.space_group_name_H-M   'P 1'
#
loop_
_entity.id
_entity.type
_entity.pdbx_description
1 polymer ?
#
loop_
_entity_poly.entity_id
_entity_poly.type
_entity_poly.pdbx_seq_one_letter_code
_entity_poly.pdbx_strand_id
1 'polypeptide(L)'
;AYLKVHFPAEFLAALMETDPDTSKVWAYFSEAKQLGITTHGPAINQSQERVSLVDQELWLGLDMIKGLRRDFIRAIIEERNQHGPYQDLPDLVNRLDAKWHKEALFVPLIDAGALDHLGYNRAEMAEGLKAILEGAEYAGLGLGMAPVVAQRNEYPLAVRLAREHAVLGTYLSGHPVSQYQDLRTKLKLPTVAQLRPKQRVRLVLMVTRMRKVTTKREHKPMAFLTASDETGAVEVTIFNRLFTQLEGELRVNGIYLITAKTEQREGQVQLLADQVTDAQVVNRELHPADHRWVLRLPSGVAQTTVTDGIKALAKEHAGNVPVVIYDPVTQKATQL
;
A
#
# COMPACT_ATOMS: atom_id res chain seq x y z
N ALA A 1 -30.54 10.33 12.54
CA ALA A 1 -30.65 11.09 11.27
C ALA A 1 -30.26 12.56 11.42
N TYR A 2 -30.80 13.29 12.42
CA TYR A 2 -30.56 14.75 12.58
C TYR A 2 -29.06 15.10 12.74
N LEU A 3 -28.36 14.47 13.69
CA LEU A 3 -26.94 14.74 13.94
C LEU A 3 -26.08 14.46 12.71
N LYS A 4 -26.33 13.39 11.99
CA LYS A 4 -25.59 13.04 10.77
C LYS A 4 -25.72 14.09 9.66
N VAL A 5 -26.87 14.78 9.60
CA VAL A 5 -27.12 15.80 8.56
C VAL A 5 -26.53 17.16 8.94
N HIS A 6 -26.63 17.55 10.20
CA HIS A 6 -26.25 18.89 10.67
C HIS A 6 -24.84 18.96 11.25
N PHE A 7 -24.33 17.84 11.77
CA PHE A 7 -23.02 17.73 12.44
C PHE A 7 -22.31 16.44 11.98
N PRO A 8 -22.05 16.27 10.67
CA PRO A 8 -21.55 15.01 10.14
C PRO A 8 -20.16 14.63 10.67
N ALA A 9 -19.27 15.60 10.90
CA ALA A 9 -17.92 15.37 11.40
C ALA A 9 -17.94 14.84 12.83
N GLU A 10 -18.68 15.53 13.72
CA GLU A 10 -18.85 15.14 15.12
C GLU A 10 -19.57 13.81 15.26
N PHE A 11 -20.59 13.57 14.43
CA PHE A 11 -21.32 12.31 14.42
C PHE A 11 -20.44 11.13 14.02
N LEU A 12 -19.65 11.28 12.95
CA LEU A 12 -18.75 10.23 12.49
C LEU A 12 -17.58 10.03 13.46
N ALA A 13 -17.03 11.09 14.04
CA ALA A 13 -16.00 11.00 15.07
C ALA A 13 -16.49 10.17 16.27
N ALA A 14 -17.68 10.47 16.79
CA ALA A 14 -18.27 9.72 17.90
C ALA A 14 -18.54 8.26 17.58
N LEU A 15 -18.97 7.94 16.34
CA LEU A 15 -19.13 6.56 15.89
C LEU A 15 -17.80 5.82 15.84
N MET A 16 -16.77 6.45 15.26
CA MET A 16 -15.44 5.86 15.14
C MET A 16 -14.77 5.66 16.50
N GLU A 17 -14.98 6.58 17.45
CA GLU A 17 -14.44 6.47 18.79
C GLU A 17 -15.09 5.33 19.60
N THR A 18 -16.39 5.11 19.42
CA THR A 18 -17.16 4.18 20.22
C THR A 18 -17.26 2.76 19.64
N ASP A 19 -17.06 2.60 18.33
CA ASP A 19 -17.19 1.29 17.68
C ASP A 19 -15.93 0.44 17.92
N PRO A 20 -16.07 -0.76 18.51
CA PRO A 20 -14.92 -1.65 18.74
C PRO A 20 -14.44 -2.35 17.45
N ASP A 21 -15.22 -2.31 16.38
CA ASP A 21 -14.90 -2.95 15.11
C ASP A 21 -14.13 -2.00 14.19
N THR A 22 -12.83 -2.22 14.09
CA THR A 22 -11.91 -1.45 13.23
C THR A 22 -12.37 -1.43 11.75
N SER A 23 -13.05 -2.46 11.27
CA SER A 23 -13.54 -2.49 9.88
C SER A 23 -14.63 -1.44 9.64
N LYS A 24 -15.46 -1.18 10.66
CA LYS A 24 -16.46 -0.12 10.60
C LYS A 24 -15.85 1.27 10.73
N VAL A 25 -14.80 1.42 11.56
CA VAL A 25 -14.05 2.68 11.67
C VAL A 25 -13.54 3.10 10.28
N TRP A 26 -12.99 2.16 9.50
CA TRP A 26 -12.57 2.43 8.12
C TRP A 26 -13.73 2.79 7.19
N ALA A 27 -14.91 2.18 7.37
CA ALA A 27 -16.10 2.53 6.59
C ALA A 27 -16.57 3.97 6.90
N TYR A 28 -16.61 4.37 8.18
CA TYR A 28 -16.95 5.73 8.59
C TYR A 28 -15.90 6.75 8.13
N PHE A 29 -14.63 6.40 8.16
CA PHE A 29 -13.54 7.23 7.64
C PHE A 29 -13.67 7.47 6.12
N SER A 30 -14.05 6.45 5.38
CA SER A 30 -14.33 6.57 3.95
C SER A 30 -15.58 7.41 3.69
N GLU A 31 -16.62 7.27 4.51
CA GLU A 31 -17.82 8.10 4.44
C GLU A 31 -17.52 9.56 4.70
N ALA A 32 -16.68 9.86 5.71
CA ALA A 32 -16.24 11.24 6.01
C ALA A 32 -15.59 11.89 4.80
N LYS A 33 -14.69 11.17 4.11
CA LYS A 33 -14.08 11.66 2.85
C LYS A 33 -15.11 11.95 1.77
N GLN A 34 -16.12 11.09 1.61
CA GLN A 34 -17.18 11.29 0.62
C GLN A 34 -18.07 12.51 0.94
N LEU A 35 -18.23 12.83 2.22
CA LEU A 35 -18.93 14.03 2.69
C LEU A 35 -18.08 15.31 2.63
N GLY A 36 -16.83 15.21 2.16
CA GLY A 36 -15.91 16.35 2.04
C GLY A 36 -15.27 16.78 3.37
N ILE A 37 -15.34 15.93 4.41
CA ILE A 37 -14.65 16.17 5.67
C ILE A 37 -13.17 15.84 5.50
N THR A 38 -12.29 16.77 5.88
CA THR A 38 -10.85 16.54 5.89
C THR A 38 -10.50 15.43 6.88
N THR A 39 -9.76 14.43 6.41
CA THR A 39 -9.41 13.25 7.20
C THR A 39 -7.92 12.99 7.12
N HIS A 40 -7.32 12.69 8.26
CA HIS A 40 -5.88 12.44 8.40
C HIS A 40 -5.60 11.04 8.93
N GLY A 41 -4.51 10.45 8.48
CA GLY A 41 -3.94 9.23 9.06
C GLY A 41 -3.43 9.47 10.49
N PRO A 42 -2.93 8.41 11.15
CA PRO A 42 -2.28 8.58 12.45
C PRO A 42 -1.04 9.48 12.31
N ALA A 43 -0.89 10.44 13.20
CA ALA A 43 0.25 11.34 13.25
C ALA A 43 0.72 11.55 14.69
N ILE A 44 2.03 11.39 14.94
CA ILE A 44 2.59 11.36 16.28
C ILE A 44 2.34 12.66 17.06
N ASN A 45 2.30 13.78 16.36
CA ASN A 45 2.13 15.10 16.97
C ASN A 45 0.67 15.57 17.07
N GLN A 46 -0.28 14.93 16.38
CA GLN A 46 -1.69 15.33 16.33
C GLN A 46 -2.63 14.29 16.93
N SER A 47 -2.43 13.02 16.59
CA SER A 47 -3.34 11.95 16.99
C SER A 47 -3.43 11.76 18.49
N GLN A 48 -4.61 11.43 18.95
CA GLN A 48 -4.88 10.94 20.31
C GLN A 48 -4.82 9.40 20.33
N GLU A 49 -5.12 8.78 21.48
CA GLU A 49 -5.22 7.32 21.58
C GLU A 49 -6.24 6.78 20.58
N ARG A 50 -7.43 7.41 20.53
CA ARG A 50 -8.52 7.09 19.60
C ARG A 50 -8.72 8.18 18.55
N VAL A 51 -9.66 7.95 17.64
CA VAL A 51 -10.09 8.96 16.67
C VAL A 51 -10.49 10.24 17.38
N SER A 52 -10.07 11.36 16.84
CA SER A 52 -10.38 12.69 17.39
C SER A 52 -10.79 13.67 16.30
N LEU A 53 -11.59 14.65 16.66
CA LEU A 53 -11.97 15.78 15.82
C LEU A 53 -11.23 17.02 16.33
N VAL A 54 -10.40 17.62 15.51
CA VAL A 54 -9.66 18.86 15.81
C VAL A 54 -9.90 19.81 14.64
N ASP A 55 -10.38 21.03 14.93
CA ASP A 55 -10.67 22.07 13.95
C ASP A 55 -11.52 21.57 12.75
N GLN A 56 -12.55 20.76 13.03
CA GLN A 56 -13.41 20.11 12.04
C GLN A 56 -12.70 19.10 11.13
N GLU A 57 -11.49 18.67 11.46
CA GLU A 57 -10.73 17.65 10.76
C GLU A 57 -10.66 16.37 11.60
N LEU A 58 -10.86 15.23 10.95
CA LEU A 58 -10.83 13.91 11.59
C LEU A 58 -9.41 13.35 11.57
N TRP A 59 -8.87 13.04 12.73
CA TRP A 59 -7.58 12.40 12.93
C TRP A 59 -7.76 10.97 13.43
N LEU A 60 -7.16 10.00 12.72
CA LEU A 60 -7.14 8.62 13.21
C LEU A 60 -6.29 8.49 14.47
N GLY A 61 -6.75 7.66 15.40
CA GLY A 61 -6.05 7.38 16.65
C GLY A 61 -4.79 6.53 16.43
N LEU A 62 -3.86 6.61 17.35
CA LEU A 62 -2.66 5.75 17.34
C LEU A 62 -3.01 4.27 17.63
N ASP A 63 -4.16 3.99 18.26
CA ASP A 63 -4.67 2.64 18.50
C ASP A 63 -5.12 1.91 17.23
N MET A 64 -5.29 2.64 16.11
CA MET A 64 -5.53 2.05 14.80
C MET A 64 -4.31 1.32 14.23
N ILE A 65 -3.11 1.59 14.78
CA ILE A 65 -1.86 0.97 14.35
C ILE A 65 -1.69 -0.37 15.08
N LYS A 66 -1.78 -1.46 14.34
CA LYS A 66 -1.59 -2.82 14.87
C LYS A 66 -0.18 -2.99 15.45
N GLY A 67 -0.09 -3.67 16.57
CA GLY A 67 1.18 -3.94 17.26
C GLY A 67 1.57 -2.88 18.28
N LEU A 68 0.91 -1.72 18.35
CA LEU A 68 1.14 -0.74 19.39
C LEU A 68 0.38 -1.10 20.68
N ARG A 69 1.06 -0.97 21.81
CA ARG A 69 0.49 -1.17 23.14
C ARG A 69 -0.10 0.14 23.65
N ARG A 70 -1.24 0.08 24.31
CA ARG A 70 -1.91 1.26 24.88
C ARG A 70 -1.05 2.07 25.86
N ASP A 71 -0.26 1.39 26.69
CA ASP A 71 0.64 2.05 27.63
C ASP A 71 1.74 2.84 26.91
N PHE A 72 2.26 2.32 25.79
CA PHE A 72 3.21 3.05 24.95
C PHE A 72 2.56 4.26 24.26
N ILE A 73 1.36 4.09 23.71
CA ILE A 73 0.60 5.19 23.10
C ILE A 73 0.39 6.32 24.11
N ARG A 74 -0.01 5.98 25.34
CA ARG A 74 -0.22 6.97 26.40
C ARG A 74 1.07 7.68 26.79
N ALA A 75 2.18 6.95 26.92
CA ALA A 75 3.48 7.54 27.20
C ALA A 75 3.88 8.58 26.13
N ILE A 76 3.64 8.28 24.83
CA ILE A 76 3.88 9.22 23.73
C ILE A 76 3.02 10.48 23.89
N ILE A 77 1.73 10.31 24.16
CA ILE A 77 0.78 11.44 24.26
C ILE A 77 1.07 12.29 25.49
N GLU A 78 1.33 11.69 26.63
CA GLU A 78 1.67 12.37 27.87
C GLU A 78 2.93 13.20 27.74
N GLU A 79 4.01 12.59 27.17
CA GLU A 79 5.27 13.27 26.94
C GLU A 79 5.13 14.47 26.00
N ARG A 80 4.40 14.27 24.89
CA ARG A 80 4.08 15.34 23.95
C ARG A 80 3.30 16.48 24.59
N ASN A 81 2.33 16.17 25.45
CA ASN A 81 1.48 17.18 26.12
C ASN A 81 2.28 17.99 27.15
N GLN A 82 3.29 17.41 27.77
CA GLN A 82 4.11 18.07 28.77
C GLN A 82 5.24 18.91 28.17
N HIS A 83 5.87 18.43 27.09
CA HIS A 83 7.10 19.01 26.55
C HIS A 83 6.97 19.49 25.09
N GLY A 84 5.75 19.48 24.54
CA GLY A 84 5.47 19.94 23.16
C GLY A 84 5.69 18.88 22.10
N PRO A 85 5.44 19.22 20.82
CA PRO A 85 5.53 18.31 19.71
C PRO A 85 6.96 17.76 19.52
N TYR A 86 7.04 16.51 19.02
CA TYR A 86 8.32 15.90 18.64
C TYR A 86 8.86 16.52 17.36
N GLN A 87 10.18 16.75 17.32
CA GLN A 87 10.87 17.40 16.23
C GLN A 87 11.30 16.39 15.15
N ASP A 88 11.88 15.27 15.58
CA ASP A 88 12.37 14.20 14.73
C ASP A 88 12.31 12.85 15.43
N LEU A 89 12.74 11.77 14.77
CA LEU A 89 12.76 10.43 15.35
C LEU A 89 13.75 10.30 16.51
N PRO A 90 14.98 10.84 16.46
CA PRO A 90 15.85 10.90 17.64
C PRO A 90 15.24 11.62 18.84
N ASP A 91 14.59 12.77 18.65
CA ASP A 91 13.89 13.48 19.72
C ASP A 91 12.79 12.63 20.36
N LEU A 92 11.96 11.98 19.54
CA LEU A 92 10.93 11.05 20.02
C LEU A 92 11.52 9.92 20.88
N VAL A 93 12.61 9.30 20.43
CA VAL A 93 13.23 8.19 21.15
C VAL A 93 13.87 8.67 22.46
N ASN A 94 14.63 9.77 22.42
CA ASN A 94 15.36 10.29 23.58
C ASN A 94 14.44 10.78 24.72
N ARG A 95 13.23 11.25 24.38
CA ARG A 95 12.26 11.76 25.36
C ARG A 95 11.45 10.64 26.03
N LEU A 96 11.45 9.45 25.45
CA LEU A 96 10.73 8.30 26.02
C LEU A 96 11.64 7.46 26.92
N ASP A 97 11.07 6.85 27.96
CA ASP A 97 11.78 5.93 28.86
C ASP A 97 12.49 4.80 28.10
N ALA A 98 13.67 4.40 28.55
CA ALA A 98 14.47 3.30 27.99
C ALA A 98 13.71 1.97 27.86
N LYS A 99 12.70 1.71 28.72
CA LYS A 99 11.82 0.52 28.60
C LYS A 99 11.09 0.45 27.26
N TRP A 100 10.93 1.59 26.56
CA TRP A 100 10.26 1.73 25.26
C TRP A 100 11.23 1.63 24.08
N HIS A 101 12.54 1.62 24.27
CA HIS A 101 13.54 1.56 23.22
C HIS A 101 13.59 0.17 22.54
N LYS A 102 12.51 -0.17 21.83
CA LYS A 102 12.34 -1.47 21.16
C LYS A 102 11.88 -1.23 19.72
N GLU A 103 12.60 -1.74 18.74
CA GLU A 103 12.26 -1.62 17.31
C GLU A 103 10.80 -2.03 17.03
N ALA A 104 10.30 -3.07 17.70
CA ALA A 104 8.93 -3.56 17.54
C ALA A 104 7.85 -2.52 17.88
N LEU A 105 8.16 -1.43 18.59
CA LEU A 105 7.23 -0.35 18.91
C LEU A 105 7.31 0.80 17.91
N PHE A 106 8.48 1.08 17.32
CA PHE A 106 8.67 2.19 16.39
C PHE A 106 8.43 1.80 14.93
N VAL A 107 8.77 0.56 14.53
CA VAL A 107 8.53 0.07 13.18
C VAL A 107 7.06 0.24 12.74
N PRO A 108 6.05 -0.13 13.56
CA PRO A 108 4.65 0.11 13.20
C PRO A 108 4.29 1.59 13.04
N LEU A 109 4.89 2.50 13.81
CA LEU A 109 4.69 3.95 13.66
C LEU A 109 5.24 4.46 12.33
N ILE A 110 6.45 4.01 11.96
CA ILE A 110 7.08 4.33 10.67
C ILE A 110 6.23 3.78 9.51
N ASP A 111 5.87 2.51 9.59
CA ASP A 111 5.11 1.82 8.53
C ASP A 111 3.70 2.40 8.34
N ALA A 112 3.05 2.87 9.41
CA ALA A 112 1.77 3.56 9.36
C ALA A 112 1.85 4.99 8.81
N GLY A 113 3.05 5.57 8.69
CA GLY A 113 3.25 6.97 8.32
C GLY A 113 2.99 7.96 9.44
N ALA A 114 2.90 7.49 10.68
CA ALA A 114 2.65 8.35 11.84
C ALA A 114 3.80 9.34 12.11
N LEU A 115 4.97 9.10 11.53
CA LEU A 115 6.18 9.91 11.68
C LEU A 115 6.56 10.71 10.42
N ASP A 116 5.74 10.69 9.36
CA ASP A 116 6.06 11.31 8.05
C ASP A 116 6.36 12.82 8.13
N HIS A 117 5.93 13.51 9.20
CA HIS A 117 6.16 14.95 9.41
C HIS A 117 7.41 15.26 10.22
N LEU A 118 8.23 14.26 10.55
CA LEU A 118 9.43 14.41 11.37
C LEU A 118 10.73 14.61 10.56
N GLY A 119 10.62 15.00 9.30
CA GLY A 119 11.78 15.43 8.48
C GLY A 119 12.55 14.31 7.78
N TYR A 120 12.34 13.05 8.14
CA TYR A 120 12.93 11.88 7.46
C TYR A 120 11.85 11.11 6.69
N ASN A 121 12.26 10.47 5.59
CA ASN A 121 11.36 9.53 4.91
C ASN A 121 11.33 8.18 5.63
N ARG A 122 10.34 7.33 5.30
CA ARG A 122 10.14 6.05 6.02
C ARG A 122 11.31 5.08 5.86
N ALA A 123 11.99 5.08 4.71
CA ALA A 123 13.16 4.23 4.47
C ALA A 123 14.36 4.66 5.33
N GLU A 124 14.61 5.98 5.44
CA GLU A 124 15.64 6.56 6.30
C GLU A 124 15.39 6.21 7.77
N MET A 125 14.14 6.43 8.25
CA MET A 125 13.76 6.12 9.62
C MET A 125 13.92 4.64 9.95
N ALA A 126 13.46 3.75 9.08
CA ALA A 126 13.52 2.31 9.31
C ALA A 126 14.94 1.77 9.37
N GLU A 127 15.84 2.31 8.52
CA GLU A 127 17.24 1.89 8.52
C GLU A 127 18.04 2.50 9.67
N GLY A 128 17.78 3.78 9.98
CA GLY A 128 18.45 4.48 11.08
C GLY A 128 17.96 4.06 12.48
N LEU A 129 16.79 3.44 12.59
CA LEU A 129 16.12 3.17 13.86
C LEU A 129 17.00 2.45 14.88
N LYS A 130 17.69 1.40 14.48
CA LYS A 130 18.56 0.64 15.38
C LYS A 130 19.67 1.51 15.97
N ALA A 131 20.35 2.28 15.14
CA ALA A 131 21.41 3.17 15.57
C ALA A 131 20.89 4.30 16.48
N ILE A 132 19.66 4.79 16.23
CA ILE A 132 19.01 5.80 17.07
C ILE A 132 18.69 5.21 18.46
N LEU A 133 18.13 4.00 18.52
CA LEU A 133 17.81 3.33 19.79
C LEU A 133 19.07 3.04 20.61
N GLU A 134 20.12 2.50 20.00
CA GLU A 134 21.42 2.28 20.63
C GLU A 134 22.04 3.61 21.11
N GLY A 135 21.98 4.66 20.29
CA GLY A 135 22.47 5.99 20.63
C GLY A 135 21.75 6.59 21.87
N ALA A 136 20.45 6.40 21.98
CA ALA A 136 19.68 6.86 23.13
C ALA A 136 20.06 6.13 24.44
N GLU A 137 20.38 4.84 24.39
CA GLU A 137 20.88 4.09 25.53
C GLU A 137 22.24 4.64 26.00
N TYR A 138 23.16 4.96 25.07
CA TYR A 138 24.46 5.56 25.40
C TYR A 138 24.33 7.02 25.89
N ALA A 139 23.37 7.79 25.36
CA ALA A 139 23.09 9.15 25.81
C ALA A 139 22.65 9.17 27.29
N GLY A 140 21.85 8.21 27.72
CA GLY A 140 21.45 8.01 29.12
C GLY A 140 22.64 7.75 30.06
N LEU A 141 23.77 7.27 29.51
CA LEU A 141 25.03 7.05 30.24
C LEU A 141 26.01 8.25 30.11
N GLY A 142 25.62 9.34 29.49
CA GLY A 142 26.48 10.52 29.26
C GLY A 142 27.52 10.33 28.14
N LEU A 143 27.41 9.27 27.33
CA LEU A 143 28.34 8.90 26.26
C LEU A 143 27.74 9.09 24.85
N GLY A 144 26.58 9.75 24.75
CA GLY A 144 25.82 9.82 23.51
C GLY A 144 26.43 10.68 22.44
N MET A 145 26.61 10.14 21.24
CA MET A 145 26.76 10.89 20.00
C MET A 145 25.42 10.91 19.29
N ALA A 146 25.05 12.05 18.68
CA ALA A 146 23.84 12.12 17.87
C ALA A 146 23.96 11.11 16.70
N PRO A 147 23.01 10.20 16.53
CA PRO A 147 23.05 9.23 15.45
C PRO A 147 22.89 9.94 14.11
N VAL A 148 23.75 9.63 13.15
CA VAL A 148 23.63 10.12 11.80
C VAL A 148 22.72 9.19 11.01
N VAL A 149 21.55 9.69 10.64
CA VAL A 149 20.65 8.99 9.72
C VAL A 149 21.14 9.19 8.30
N ALA A 150 21.50 8.10 7.61
CA ALA A 150 21.97 8.17 6.24
C ALA A 150 20.83 8.56 5.29
N GLN A 151 21.06 9.52 4.41
CA GLN A 151 20.09 9.89 3.38
C GLN A 151 19.84 8.73 2.41
N ARG A 152 18.57 8.45 2.16
CA ARG A 152 18.13 7.42 1.23
C ARG A 152 16.91 7.84 0.45
N ASN A 153 16.72 7.22 -0.70
CA ASN A 153 15.46 7.32 -1.42
C ASN A 153 14.35 6.64 -0.64
N GLU A 154 13.18 7.25 -0.65
CA GLU A 154 11.98 6.65 -0.06
C GLU A 154 11.66 5.28 -0.70
N TYR A 155 10.97 4.43 0.06
CA TYR A 155 10.48 3.16 -0.47
C TYR A 155 9.64 3.36 -1.74
N PRO A 156 9.77 2.47 -2.74
CA PRO A 156 8.82 2.44 -3.84
C PRO A 156 7.38 2.38 -3.32
N LEU A 157 6.45 3.06 -4.01
CA LEU A 157 5.06 3.17 -3.58
C LEU A 157 4.44 1.81 -3.20
N ALA A 158 4.69 0.77 -3.99
CA ALA A 158 4.19 -0.58 -3.71
C ALA A 158 4.67 -1.14 -2.37
N VAL A 159 5.95 -0.92 -2.01
CA VAL A 159 6.52 -1.36 -0.73
C VAL A 159 5.93 -0.57 0.42
N ARG A 160 5.82 0.75 0.27
CA ARG A 160 5.22 1.64 1.28
C ARG A 160 3.77 1.27 1.57
N LEU A 161 2.96 1.07 0.53
CA LEU A 161 1.56 0.65 0.66
C LEU A 161 1.41 -0.75 1.28
N ALA A 162 2.30 -1.69 0.94
CA ALA A 162 2.27 -3.03 1.54
C ALA A 162 2.56 -2.99 3.06
N ARG A 163 3.56 -2.19 3.48
CA ARG A 163 3.90 -1.97 4.89
C ARG A 163 2.77 -1.29 5.64
N GLU A 164 2.23 -0.22 5.08
CA GLU A 164 1.08 0.53 5.62
C GLU A 164 -0.14 -0.39 5.82
N HIS A 165 -0.48 -1.19 4.81
CA HIS A 165 -1.58 -2.14 4.89
C HIS A 165 -1.36 -3.23 5.97
N ALA A 166 -0.13 -3.67 6.19
CA ALA A 166 0.17 -4.66 7.21
C ALA A 166 -0.20 -4.15 8.62
N VAL A 167 0.09 -2.88 8.91
CA VAL A 167 -0.13 -2.28 10.24
C VAL A 167 -1.48 -1.59 10.40
N LEU A 168 -2.08 -1.05 9.34
CA LEU A 168 -3.38 -0.36 9.39
C LEU A 168 -4.55 -1.22 8.87
N GLY A 169 -4.28 -2.20 8.01
CA GLY A 169 -5.31 -2.97 7.32
C GLY A 169 -5.98 -2.21 6.15
N THR A 170 -5.47 -1.04 5.80
CA THR A 170 -5.92 -0.19 4.70
C THR A 170 -4.77 0.60 4.11
N TYR A 171 -5.06 1.36 3.05
CA TYR A 171 -4.10 2.22 2.34
C TYR A 171 -4.46 3.69 2.57
N LEU A 172 -3.54 4.48 3.11
CA LEU A 172 -3.70 5.92 3.33
C LEU A 172 -2.86 6.76 2.37
N SER A 173 -1.61 6.35 2.12
CA SER A 173 -0.66 7.09 1.27
C SER A 173 -0.98 7.05 -0.22
N GLY A 174 -1.95 6.23 -0.64
CA GLY A 174 -2.37 6.10 -2.03
C GLY A 174 -3.15 4.81 -2.26
N HIS A 175 -3.52 4.55 -3.52
CA HIS A 175 -4.18 3.31 -3.91
C HIS A 175 -3.20 2.39 -4.64
N PRO A 176 -3.19 1.06 -4.38
CA PRO A 176 -2.24 0.15 -5.05
C PRO A 176 -2.30 0.16 -6.57
N VAL A 177 -3.44 0.51 -7.16
CA VAL A 177 -3.58 0.68 -8.61
C VAL A 177 -2.74 1.83 -9.16
N SER A 178 -2.40 2.84 -8.33
CA SER A 178 -1.61 4.00 -8.77
C SER A 178 -0.19 3.63 -9.24
N GLN A 179 0.35 2.48 -8.83
CA GLN A 179 1.62 1.97 -9.36
C GLN A 179 1.55 1.61 -10.86
N TYR A 180 0.34 1.46 -11.41
CA TYR A 180 0.09 1.16 -12.82
C TYR A 180 -0.36 2.39 -13.63
N GLN A 181 -0.04 3.60 -13.17
CA GLN A 181 -0.43 4.84 -13.84
C GLN A 181 0.12 4.92 -15.28
N ASP A 182 1.35 4.45 -15.50
CA ASP A 182 1.96 4.40 -16.83
C ASP A 182 1.21 3.45 -17.76
N LEU A 183 0.83 2.26 -17.27
CA LEU A 183 -0.01 1.31 -17.99
C LEU A 183 -1.35 1.94 -18.38
N ARG A 184 -2.00 2.65 -17.44
CA ARG A 184 -3.28 3.33 -17.68
C ARG A 184 -3.14 4.42 -18.73
N THR A 185 -2.10 5.23 -18.65
CA THR A 185 -1.82 6.31 -19.59
C THR A 185 -1.54 5.78 -20.99
N LYS A 186 -0.65 4.79 -21.12
CA LYS A 186 -0.30 4.18 -22.42
C LYS A 186 -1.49 3.52 -23.11
N LEU A 187 -2.34 2.84 -22.37
CA LEU A 187 -3.52 2.16 -22.90
C LEU A 187 -4.79 3.03 -22.89
N LYS A 188 -4.71 4.28 -22.43
CA LYS A 188 -5.83 5.23 -22.30
C LYS A 188 -7.03 4.63 -21.55
N LEU A 189 -6.75 3.99 -20.39
CA LEU A 189 -7.77 3.30 -19.61
C LEU A 189 -8.54 4.30 -18.73
N PRO A 190 -9.89 4.20 -18.65
CA PRO A 190 -10.70 5.02 -17.76
C PRO A 190 -10.54 4.61 -16.31
N THR A 191 -11.00 5.47 -15.40
CA THR A 191 -11.16 5.19 -13.96
C THR A 191 -12.59 4.75 -13.65
N VAL A 192 -12.81 4.25 -12.43
CA VAL A 192 -14.17 3.89 -11.96
C VAL A 192 -15.11 5.09 -12.02
N ALA A 193 -14.66 6.28 -11.63
CA ALA A 193 -15.47 7.51 -11.67
C ALA A 193 -15.91 7.92 -13.10
N GLN A 194 -15.21 7.45 -14.13
CA GLN A 194 -15.51 7.75 -15.53
C GLN A 194 -16.43 6.74 -16.21
N LEU A 195 -16.85 5.69 -15.48
CA LEU A 195 -17.70 4.65 -16.02
C LEU A 195 -19.08 5.19 -16.39
N ARG A 196 -19.57 4.76 -17.55
CA ARG A 196 -20.94 5.00 -18.03
C ARG A 196 -21.61 3.68 -18.37
N PRO A 197 -22.94 3.57 -18.28
CA PRO A 197 -23.67 2.35 -18.68
C PRO A 197 -23.51 2.03 -20.19
N LYS A 198 -23.66 0.76 -20.54
CA LYS A 198 -23.69 0.24 -21.91
C LYS A 198 -22.41 0.50 -22.73
N GLN A 199 -21.25 0.46 -22.08
CA GLN A 199 -19.95 0.58 -22.74
C GLN A 199 -19.17 -0.73 -22.62
N ARG A 200 -18.22 -0.94 -23.52
CA ARG A 200 -17.13 -1.92 -23.33
C ARG A 200 -15.89 -1.18 -22.88
N VAL A 201 -15.35 -1.57 -21.74
CA VAL A 201 -14.26 -0.86 -21.07
C VAL A 201 -13.15 -1.83 -20.67
N ARG A 202 -11.97 -1.26 -20.50
CA ARG A 202 -10.83 -1.94 -19.86
C ARG A 202 -10.39 -1.06 -18.69
N LEU A 203 -10.22 -1.66 -17.52
CA LEU A 203 -9.78 -0.95 -16.31
C LEU A 203 -8.72 -1.76 -15.57
N VAL A 204 -7.81 -1.05 -14.89
CA VAL A 204 -6.93 -1.66 -13.89
C VAL A 204 -7.61 -1.48 -12.54
N LEU A 205 -7.92 -2.58 -11.88
CA LEU A 205 -8.65 -2.60 -10.62
C LEU A 205 -7.99 -3.56 -9.62
N MET A 206 -8.05 -3.20 -8.34
CA MET A 206 -7.71 -4.09 -7.24
C MET A 206 -8.96 -4.78 -6.72
N VAL A 207 -8.92 -6.10 -6.58
CA VAL A 207 -10.01 -6.88 -5.98
C VAL A 207 -9.96 -6.71 -4.46
N THR A 208 -10.95 -6.03 -3.90
CA THR A 208 -11.04 -5.81 -2.44
C THR A 208 -11.85 -6.90 -1.73
N ARG A 209 -12.81 -7.49 -2.44
CA ARG A 209 -13.65 -8.56 -1.92
C ARG A 209 -14.01 -9.55 -3.02
N MET A 210 -14.12 -10.83 -2.67
CA MET A 210 -14.54 -11.87 -3.59
C MET A 210 -15.56 -12.81 -2.90
N ARG A 211 -16.68 -13.04 -3.57
CA ARG A 211 -17.71 -13.99 -3.15
C ARG A 211 -17.95 -15.00 -4.26
N LYS A 212 -17.55 -16.24 -4.03
CA LYS A 212 -17.84 -17.36 -4.92
C LYS A 212 -19.28 -17.84 -4.69
N VAL A 213 -20.02 -18.09 -5.75
CA VAL A 213 -21.39 -18.59 -5.69
C VAL A 213 -21.61 -19.63 -6.79
N THR A 214 -22.60 -20.49 -6.58
CA THR A 214 -23.04 -21.47 -7.57
C THR A 214 -24.41 -21.07 -8.10
N THR A 215 -24.56 -21.07 -9.43
CA THR A 215 -25.86 -20.72 -10.05
C THR A 215 -26.92 -21.72 -9.68
N LYS A 216 -28.14 -21.24 -9.39
CA LYS A 216 -29.26 -22.10 -8.92
C LYS A 216 -29.72 -23.10 -9.96
N ARG A 217 -29.69 -22.78 -11.27
CA ARG A 217 -30.22 -23.64 -12.35
C ARG A 217 -29.21 -24.67 -12.86
N GLU A 218 -27.96 -24.26 -13.04
CA GLU A 218 -26.95 -25.09 -13.73
C GLU A 218 -25.84 -25.58 -12.79
N HIS A 219 -25.92 -25.23 -11.51
CA HIS A 219 -24.88 -25.52 -10.50
C HIS A 219 -23.46 -25.18 -10.93
N LYS A 220 -23.32 -24.13 -11.77
CA LYS A 220 -22.03 -23.67 -12.29
C LYS A 220 -21.43 -22.62 -11.37
N PRO A 221 -20.11 -22.68 -11.09
CA PRO A 221 -19.45 -21.70 -10.26
C PRO A 221 -19.35 -20.34 -10.98
N MET A 222 -19.51 -19.26 -10.25
CA MET A 222 -19.27 -17.88 -10.68
C MET A 222 -18.80 -17.05 -9.49
N ALA A 223 -18.29 -15.85 -9.74
CA ALA A 223 -17.84 -14.96 -8.68
C ALA A 223 -18.44 -13.56 -8.84
N PHE A 224 -18.75 -12.95 -7.69
CA PHE A 224 -18.96 -11.52 -7.55
C PHE A 224 -17.73 -10.92 -6.86
N LEU A 225 -17.13 -9.92 -7.47
CA LEU A 225 -16.02 -9.19 -6.90
C LEU A 225 -16.48 -7.78 -6.58
N THR A 226 -15.98 -7.23 -5.48
CA THR A 226 -15.88 -5.78 -5.31
C THR A 226 -14.45 -5.41 -5.69
N ALA A 227 -14.30 -4.50 -6.63
CA ALA A 227 -12.99 -4.05 -7.08
C ALA A 227 -12.92 -2.52 -7.07
N SER A 228 -11.75 -1.95 -6.88
CA SER A 228 -11.56 -0.50 -6.74
C SER A 228 -10.33 0.00 -7.49
N ASP A 229 -10.36 1.29 -7.79
CA ASP A 229 -9.20 2.12 -8.06
C ASP A 229 -9.19 3.31 -7.09
N GLU A 230 -8.30 4.28 -7.28
CA GLU A 230 -8.20 5.48 -6.45
C GLU A 230 -9.42 6.40 -6.51
N THR A 231 -10.32 6.20 -7.47
CA THR A 231 -11.50 7.05 -7.70
C THR A 231 -12.80 6.45 -7.17
N GLY A 232 -12.82 5.14 -6.88
CA GLY A 232 -14.00 4.49 -6.33
C GLY A 232 -13.97 2.97 -6.43
N ALA A 233 -15.11 2.37 -6.06
CA ALA A 233 -15.33 0.92 -6.11
C ALA A 233 -16.45 0.58 -7.10
N VAL A 234 -16.38 -0.62 -7.68
CA VAL A 234 -17.35 -1.15 -8.63
C VAL A 234 -17.55 -2.65 -8.41
N GLU A 235 -18.76 -3.14 -8.60
CA GLU A 235 -19.05 -4.56 -8.62
C GLU A 235 -18.69 -5.18 -9.96
N VAL A 236 -18.02 -6.34 -9.92
CA VAL A 236 -17.61 -7.09 -11.11
C VAL A 236 -18.19 -8.50 -11.03
N THR A 237 -18.98 -8.88 -12.02
CA THR A 237 -19.50 -10.23 -12.16
C THR A 237 -18.62 -11.03 -13.11
N ILE A 238 -18.15 -12.19 -12.64
CA ILE A 238 -17.39 -13.15 -13.45
C ILE A 238 -18.23 -14.40 -13.60
N PHE A 239 -18.67 -14.65 -14.84
CA PHE A 239 -19.48 -15.81 -15.17
C PHE A 239 -18.65 -17.11 -15.25
N ASN A 240 -19.34 -18.23 -15.17
CA ASN A 240 -18.77 -19.57 -15.07
C ASN A 240 -17.57 -19.82 -16.01
N ARG A 241 -17.70 -19.57 -17.32
CA ARG A 241 -16.63 -19.85 -18.29
C ARG A 241 -15.32 -19.16 -17.93
N LEU A 242 -15.39 -17.86 -17.66
CA LEU A 242 -14.22 -17.07 -17.28
C LEU A 242 -13.74 -17.46 -15.88
N PHE A 243 -14.67 -17.67 -14.93
CA PHE A 243 -14.29 -18.03 -13.57
C PHE A 243 -13.51 -19.36 -13.50
N THR A 244 -13.94 -20.39 -14.26
CA THR A 244 -13.23 -21.68 -14.33
C THR A 244 -11.83 -21.55 -14.93
N GLN A 245 -11.64 -20.64 -15.91
CA GLN A 245 -10.32 -20.35 -16.49
C GLN A 245 -9.38 -19.66 -15.51
N LEU A 246 -9.93 -18.87 -14.60
CA LEU A 246 -9.18 -18.04 -13.64
C LEU A 246 -9.06 -18.69 -12.25
N GLU A 247 -9.54 -19.94 -12.10
CA GLU A 247 -9.53 -20.63 -10.80
C GLU A 247 -8.10 -20.77 -10.27
N GLY A 248 -7.87 -20.22 -9.08
CA GLY A 248 -6.53 -20.15 -8.46
C GLY A 248 -5.71 -18.89 -8.79
N GLU A 249 -6.04 -18.15 -9.84
CA GLU A 249 -5.33 -16.92 -10.21
C GLU A 249 -5.95 -15.67 -9.55
N LEU A 250 -7.28 -15.69 -9.35
CA LEU A 250 -7.99 -14.58 -8.70
C LEU A 250 -7.81 -14.62 -7.19
N ARG A 251 -7.35 -13.50 -6.62
CA ARG A 251 -7.16 -13.32 -5.17
C ARG A 251 -7.57 -11.93 -4.72
N VAL A 252 -7.99 -11.84 -3.48
CA VAL A 252 -8.20 -10.56 -2.80
C VAL A 252 -6.86 -9.84 -2.70
N ASN A 253 -6.88 -8.52 -2.86
CA ASN A 253 -5.73 -7.63 -2.99
C ASN A 253 -4.89 -7.84 -4.28
N GLY A 254 -5.32 -8.72 -5.21
CA GLY A 254 -4.74 -8.82 -6.54
C GLY A 254 -5.18 -7.64 -7.42
N ILE A 255 -4.29 -7.18 -8.30
CA ILE A 255 -4.55 -6.10 -9.24
C ILE A 255 -4.60 -6.67 -10.66
N TYR A 256 -5.69 -6.40 -11.34
CA TYR A 256 -5.98 -7.00 -12.64
C TYR A 256 -6.36 -5.95 -13.67
N LEU A 257 -5.97 -6.15 -14.91
CA LEU A 257 -6.58 -5.51 -16.06
C LEU A 257 -7.84 -6.29 -16.42
N ILE A 258 -9.00 -5.66 -16.25
CA ILE A 258 -10.31 -6.26 -16.49
C ILE A 258 -10.93 -5.64 -17.74
N THR A 259 -11.24 -6.47 -18.74
CA THR A 259 -12.07 -6.10 -19.89
C THR A 259 -13.50 -6.50 -19.59
N ALA A 260 -14.43 -5.58 -19.67
CA ALA A 260 -15.81 -5.79 -19.24
C ALA A 260 -16.81 -4.97 -20.06
N LYS A 261 -18.08 -5.39 -19.98
CA LYS A 261 -19.23 -4.56 -20.37
C LYS A 261 -19.81 -3.91 -19.12
N THR A 262 -20.17 -2.63 -19.23
CA THR A 262 -20.85 -1.93 -18.17
C THR A 262 -22.35 -2.13 -18.28
N GLU A 263 -22.99 -2.47 -17.16
CA GLU A 263 -24.44 -2.49 -17.02
C GLU A 263 -24.89 -1.56 -15.91
N GLN A 264 -26.15 -1.15 -15.95
CA GLN A 264 -26.78 -0.41 -14.84
C GLN A 264 -27.75 -1.32 -14.11
N ARG A 265 -27.54 -1.47 -12.82
CA ARG A 265 -28.42 -2.23 -11.93
C ARG A 265 -28.70 -1.39 -10.69
N GLU A 266 -29.97 -1.22 -10.35
CA GLU A 266 -30.39 -0.44 -9.16
C GLU A 266 -29.78 0.96 -9.07
N GLY A 267 -29.59 1.60 -10.23
CA GLY A 267 -29.00 2.95 -10.31
C GLY A 267 -27.46 2.98 -10.31
N GLN A 268 -26.80 1.87 -10.03
CA GLN A 268 -25.33 1.78 -10.01
C GLN A 268 -24.77 1.09 -11.25
N VAL A 269 -23.58 1.49 -11.67
CA VAL A 269 -22.85 0.82 -12.76
C VAL A 269 -22.13 -0.40 -12.20
N GLN A 270 -22.30 -1.54 -12.85
CA GLN A 270 -21.56 -2.77 -12.59
C GLN A 270 -20.84 -3.25 -13.85
N LEU A 271 -19.85 -4.09 -13.66
CA LEU A 271 -19.04 -4.67 -14.73
C LEU A 271 -19.38 -6.15 -14.92
N LEU A 272 -19.62 -6.54 -16.18
CA LEU A 272 -19.66 -7.95 -16.58
C LEU A 272 -18.33 -8.28 -17.25
N ALA A 273 -17.48 -9.05 -16.59
CA ALA A 273 -16.14 -9.34 -17.06
C ALA A 273 -16.13 -10.29 -18.27
N ASP A 274 -15.47 -9.88 -19.32
CA ASP A 274 -15.17 -10.70 -20.51
C ASP A 274 -13.77 -11.33 -20.41
N GLN A 275 -12.80 -10.60 -19.80
CA GLN A 275 -11.41 -11.04 -19.64
C GLN A 275 -10.81 -10.41 -18.37
N VAL A 276 -9.96 -11.16 -17.70
CA VAL A 276 -9.20 -10.71 -16.53
C VAL A 276 -7.76 -11.18 -16.69
N THR A 277 -6.81 -10.28 -16.58
CA THR A 277 -5.37 -10.55 -16.71
C THR A 277 -4.64 -9.86 -15.57
N ASP A 278 -3.65 -10.51 -14.96
CA ASP A 278 -2.82 -9.88 -13.93
C ASP A 278 -2.17 -8.61 -14.49
N ALA A 279 -2.34 -7.50 -13.78
CA ALA A 279 -1.83 -6.19 -14.23
C ALA A 279 -0.30 -6.18 -14.31
N GLN A 280 0.38 -6.97 -13.48
CA GLN A 280 1.83 -7.09 -13.51
C GLN A 280 2.33 -7.75 -14.80
N VAL A 281 1.63 -8.78 -15.30
CA VAL A 281 1.95 -9.43 -16.57
C VAL A 281 1.84 -8.43 -17.71
N VAL A 282 0.70 -7.72 -17.79
CA VAL A 282 0.47 -6.71 -18.84
C VAL A 282 1.50 -5.58 -18.76
N ASN A 283 1.85 -5.14 -17.56
CA ASN A 283 2.84 -4.07 -17.36
C ASN A 283 4.23 -4.51 -17.83
N ARG A 284 4.62 -5.76 -17.57
CA ARG A 284 5.89 -6.33 -18.09
C ARG A 284 5.92 -6.36 -19.62
N GLU A 285 4.83 -6.76 -20.25
CA GLU A 285 4.74 -6.79 -21.72
C GLU A 285 4.87 -5.41 -22.36
N LEU A 286 4.35 -4.36 -21.69
CA LEU A 286 4.43 -2.98 -22.16
C LEU A 286 5.78 -2.29 -21.88
N HIS A 287 6.57 -2.82 -20.98
CA HIS A 287 7.87 -2.28 -20.59
C HIS A 287 8.97 -3.37 -20.65
N PRO A 288 9.17 -4.00 -21.80
CA PRO A 288 10.15 -5.07 -21.92
C PRO A 288 11.58 -4.61 -21.62
N ALA A 289 11.89 -3.33 -21.88
CA ALA A 289 13.21 -2.75 -21.61
C ALA A 289 13.49 -2.50 -20.11
N ASP A 290 12.43 -2.33 -19.30
CA ASP A 290 12.56 -2.10 -17.85
C ASP A 290 12.76 -3.42 -17.09
N HIS A 291 12.42 -4.54 -17.70
CA HIS A 291 12.58 -5.88 -17.16
C HIS A 291 13.71 -6.57 -17.89
N ARG A 292 14.90 -6.58 -17.29
CA ARG A 292 16.08 -7.28 -17.81
C ARG A 292 16.59 -8.28 -16.77
N TRP A 293 17.02 -9.42 -17.23
CA TRP A 293 17.78 -10.35 -16.41
C TRP A 293 19.20 -9.82 -16.28
N VAL A 294 19.66 -9.54 -15.06
CA VAL A 294 21.05 -9.17 -14.80
C VAL A 294 21.77 -10.38 -14.23
N LEU A 295 22.64 -10.97 -15.05
CA LEU A 295 23.48 -12.08 -14.64
C LEU A 295 24.83 -11.52 -14.20
N ARG A 296 25.16 -11.71 -12.94
CA ARG A 296 26.45 -11.30 -12.38
C ARG A 296 27.48 -12.40 -12.66
N LEU A 297 28.56 -12.06 -13.34
CA LEU A 297 29.63 -13.01 -13.59
C LEU A 297 30.31 -13.44 -12.28
N PRO A 298 30.48 -14.75 -12.04
CA PRO A 298 31.33 -15.22 -10.95
C PRO A 298 32.80 -14.83 -11.21
N SER A 299 33.56 -14.59 -10.15
CA SER A 299 34.97 -14.29 -10.26
C SER A 299 35.72 -15.43 -10.96
N GLY A 300 36.51 -15.11 -12.00
CA GLY A 300 37.33 -16.07 -12.74
C GLY A 300 36.63 -16.77 -13.92
N VAL A 301 35.37 -16.42 -14.22
CA VAL A 301 34.68 -16.98 -15.40
C VAL A 301 34.75 -15.99 -16.55
N ALA A 302 35.19 -16.44 -17.73
CA ALA A 302 35.25 -15.61 -18.92
C ALA A 302 33.85 -15.25 -19.42
N GLN A 303 33.63 -13.96 -19.71
CA GLN A 303 32.33 -13.44 -20.19
C GLN A 303 31.85 -14.19 -21.45
N THR A 304 32.76 -14.57 -22.35
CA THR A 304 32.45 -15.28 -23.59
C THR A 304 31.76 -16.63 -23.33
N THR A 305 32.25 -17.39 -22.36
CA THR A 305 31.71 -18.73 -22.02
C THR A 305 30.27 -18.63 -21.52
N VAL A 306 29.96 -17.58 -20.69
CA VAL A 306 28.61 -17.34 -20.18
C VAL A 306 27.71 -16.83 -21.30
N THR A 307 28.20 -15.93 -22.14
CA THR A 307 27.48 -15.41 -23.30
C THR A 307 27.01 -16.49 -24.26
N ASP A 308 27.91 -17.42 -24.60
CA ASP A 308 27.62 -18.52 -25.52
C ASP A 308 26.61 -19.50 -24.92
N GLY A 309 26.75 -19.84 -23.64
CA GLY A 309 25.77 -20.65 -22.91
C GLY A 309 24.37 -20.04 -22.87
N ILE A 310 24.27 -18.72 -22.61
CA ILE A 310 22.98 -18.01 -22.59
C ILE A 310 22.36 -17.95 -24.00
N LYS A 311 23.16 -17.69 -25.04
CA LYS A 311 22.68 -17.69 -26.43
C LYS A 311 22.15 -19.06 -26.85
N ALA A 312 22.77 -20.16 -26.40
CA ALA A 312 22.28 -21.50 -26.64
C ALA A 312 20.92 -21.72 -25.95
N LEU A 313 20.79 -21.39 -24.67
CA LEU A 313 19.54 -21.48 -23.93
C LEU A 313 18.42 -20.59 -24.52
N ALA A 314 18.75 -19.38 -24.98
CA ALA A 314 17.78 -18.46 -25.58
C ALA A 314 17.23 -18.99 -26.93
N LYS A 315 17.95 -19.86 -27.62
CA LYS A 315 17.45 -20.55 -28.85
C LYS A 315 16.40 -21.60 -28.53
N GLU A 316 16.53 -22.25 -27.38
CA GLU A 316 15.58 -23.29 -26.95
C GLU A 316 14.38 -22.72 -26.22
N HIS A 317 14.57 -21.56 -25.54
CA HIS A 317 13.57 -20.89 -24.71
C HIS A 317 13.45 -19.42 -25.12
N ALA A 318 12.84 -19.15 -26.27
CA ALA A 318 12.65 -17.80 -26.77
C ALA A 318 11.75 -16.99 -25.84
N GLY A 319 12.24 -15.85 -25.37
CA GLY A 319 11.53 -14.90 -24.53
C GLY A 319 11.82 -13.45 -24.93
N ASN A 320 10.98 -12.51 -24.48
CA ASN A 320 11.10 -11.10 -24.84
C ASN A 320 11.84 -10.26 -23.78
N VAL A 321 12.41 -10.89 -22.75
CA VAL A 321 13.11 -10.19 -21.67
C VAL A 321 14.59 -10.07 -21.99
N PRO A 322 15.16 -8.84 -22.12
CA PRO A 322 16.59 -8.65 -22.38
C PRO A 322 17.45 -9.24 -21.25
N VAL A 323 18.54 -9.86 -21.62
CA VAL A 323 19.53 -10.38 -20.68
C VAL A 323 20.76 -9.46 -20.69
N VAL A 324 21.18 -9.01 -19.52
CA VAL A 324 22.39 -8.20 -19.34
C VAL A 324 23.38 -8.99 -18.49
N ILE A 325 24.59 -9.14 -19.01
CA ILE A 325 25.71 -9.72 -18.25
C ILE A 325 26.46 -8.57 -17.59
N TYR A 326 26.58 -8.59 -16.27
CA TYR A 326 27.37 -7.63 -15.50
C TYR A 326 28.65 -8.31 -14.98
N ASP A 327 29.78 -7.77 -15.39
CA ASP A 327 31.09 -8.16 -14.90
C ASP A 327 31.50 -7.25 -13.73
N PRO A 328 31.57 -7.76 -12.49
CA PRO A 328 31.92 -6.97 -11.32
C PRO A 328 33.41 -6.54 -11.28
N VAL A 329 34.29 -7.19 -12.03
CA VAL A 329 35.73 -6.89 -12.09
C VAL A 329 35.98 -5.68 -13.00
N THR A 330 35.39 -5.69 -14.19
CA THR A 330 35.52 -4.60 -15.16
C THR A 330 34.47 -3.52 -15.02
N GLN A 331 33.45 -3.72 -14.15
CA GLN A 331 32.25 -2.87 -13.97
C GLN A 331 31.51 -2.62 -15.29
N LYS A 332 31.62 -3.50 -16.27
CA LYS A 332 30.92 -3.40 -17.56
C LYS A 332 29.64 -4.23 -17.59
N ALA A 333 28.61 -3.69 -18.21
CA ALA A 333 27.37 -4.36 -18.50
C ALA A 333 27.25 -4.57 -20.03
N THR A 334 26.99 -5.79 -20.44
CA THR A 334 26.81 -6.16 -21.86
C THR A 334 25.41 -6.74 -22.04
N GLN A 335 24.61 -6.15 -22.91
CA GLN A 335 23.29 -6.69 -23.27
C GLN A 335 23.44 -7.74 -24.37
N LEU A 336 22.69 -8.84 -24.21
CA LEU A 336 22.62 -9.93 -25.19
C LEU A 336 21.40 -9.79 -26.08
#